data_28d8d367f7b1fd0a92e65e880b04a33f
#
_entry.id   28d8d367f7b1fd0a92e65e880b04a33f
#
_cell.length_a   1.000
_cell.length_b   1.000
_cell.length_c   1.000
_cell.angle_alpha   90.00
_cell.angle_beta   90.00
_cell.angle_gamma   90.00
#
_symmetry.space_group_name_H-M   'P 1'
#
loop_
_entity.id
_entity.type
_entity.pdbx_description
1 polymer ?
#
loop_
_entity_poly.entity_id
_entity_poly.type
_entity_poly.pdbx_seq_one_letter_code
_entity_poly.pdbx_strand_id
1 'polypeptide(L)'
;MKKLITIIFILYASFSFSGCASSSGQIVDSESESQVQVRSYQTREYEINKQLAIRSVISVLQDLGFVIDRADSLTGTVSATKLAGYKIEMTVTMRQKGETTTTVRANAQIGIRAITEPEIYQDFFISLDKSIFLEKNL
;
A
#
# COMPACT_ATOMS: atom_id res chain seq x y z
N MET A 1 -61.44 -19.64 -24.62
CA MET A 1 -60.34 -20.18 -23.85
C MET A 1 -58.94 -19.71 -24.38
N LYS A 2 -58.66 -19.74 -25.68
CA LYS A 2 -57.38 -19.32 -26.24
C LYS A 2 -57.02 -17.85 -25.95
N LYS A 3 -57.99 -16.92 -26.03
CA LYS A 3 -57.79 -15.49 -25.76
C LYS A 3 -57.51 -15.18 -24.28
N LEU A 4 -58.05 -15.99 -23.37
CA LEU A 4 -57.85 -15.82 -21.94
C LEU A 4 -56.41 -16.22 -21.53
N ILE A 5 -55.87 -17.27 -22.13
CA ILE A 5 -54.52 -17.77 -21.91
C ILE A 5 -53.50 -16.76 -22.41
N THR A 6 -53.77 -16.10 -23.54
CA THR A 6 -52.87 -15.08 -24.10
C THR A 6 -52.79 -13.85 -23.21
N ILE A 7 -53.89 -13.42 -22.59
CA ILE A 7 -53.95 -12.27 -21.68
C ILE A 7 -53.20 -12.60 -20.36
N ILE A 8 -53.31 -13.82 -19.86
CA ILE A 8 -52.59 -14.26 -18.66
C ILE A 8 -51.06 -14.31 -18.90
N PHE A 9 -50.66 -14.72 -20.14
CA PHE A 9 -49.23 -14.76 -20.50
C PHE A 9 -48.60 -13.36 -20.63
N ILE A 10 -49.36 -12.38 -21.12
CA ILE A 10 -48.93 -10.99 -21.22
C ILE A 10 -48.83 -10.33 -19.84
N LEU A 11 -49.72 -10.67 -18.91
CA LEU A 11 -49.67 -10.15 -17.54
C LEU A 11 -48.48 -10.69 -16.72
N TYR A 12 -48.02 -11.92 -17.03
CA TYR A 12 -46.86 -12.52 -16.37
C TYR A 12 -45.51 -11.96 -16.84
N ALA A 13 -45.45 -11.48 -18.07
CA ALA A 13 -44.24 -10.89 -18.67
C ALA A 13 -43.87 -9.49 -18.12
N SER A 14 -44.82 -8.83 -17.45
CA SER A 14 -44.63 -7.44 -16.95
C SER A 14 -44.02 -7.35 -15.53
N PHE A 15 -43.75 -8.48 -14.86
CA PHE A 15 -43.37 -8.50 -13.45
C PHE A 15 -41.87 -8.77 -13.19
N SER A 16 -41.04 -8.80 -14.23
CA SER A 16 -39.63 -9.22 -14.13
C SER A 16 -38.61 -8.09 -14.28
N PHE A 17 -38.97 -6.84 -14.08
CA PHE A 17 -37.99 -5.71 -14.05
C PHE A 17 -38.05 -4.96 -12.73
N SER A 18 -37.84 -5.67 -11.62
CA SER A 18 -37.35 -5.05 -10.38
C SER A 18 -35.83 -5.16 -10.35
N GLY A 19 -35.16 -4.30 -11.12
CA GLY A 19 -33.75 -4.08 -11.03
C GLY A 19 -33.43 -3.49 -9.66
N CYS A 20 -32.72 -4.23 -8.81
CA CYS A 20 -32.07 -3.70 -7.62
C CYS A 20 -31.05 -2.64 -8.07
N ALA A 21 -31.43 -1.39 -7.97
CA ALA A 21 -30.47 -0.29 -7.95
C ALA A 21 -29.79 -0.31 -6.56
N SER A 22 -28.69 -1.03 -6.43
CA SER A 22 -27.82 -0.91 -5.27
C SER A 22 -27.13 0.45 -5.34
N SER A 23 -27.60 1.38 -4.54
CA SER A 23 -26.91 2.64 -4.25
C SER A 23 -25.74 2.37 -3.30
N SER A 24 -24.68 1.77 -3.82
CA SER A 24 -23.41 1.53 -3.09
C SER A 24 -22.29 2.49 -3.54
N GLY A 25 -22.67 3.65 -4.12
CA GLY A 25 -21.71 4.58 -4.73
C GLY A 25 -21.00 5.54 -3.77
N GLN A 26 -21.39 5.62 -2.49
CA GLN A 26 -20.89 6.70 -1.62
C GLN A 26 -19.87 6.28 -0.56
N ILE A 27 -19.74 5.00 -0.26
CA ILE A 27 -18.78 4.52 0.76
C ILE A 27 -17.44 4.14 0.13
N VAL A 28 -17.45 3.72 -1.15
CA VAL A 28 -16.23 3.25 -1.83
C VAL A 28 -15.33 4.41 -2.27
N ASP A 29 -15.91 5.57 -2.60
CA ASP A 29 -15.13 6.73 -3.08
C ASP A 29 -14.33 7.41 -1.97
N SER A 30 -14.85 7.50 -0.74
CA SER A 30 -14.11 8.10 0.37
C SER A 30 -12.99 7.19 0.90
N GLU A 31 -13.19 5.88 0.92
CA GLU A 31 -12.12 4.94 1.32
C GLU A 31 -11.05 4.78 0.23
N SER A 32 -11.42 4.79 -1.04
CA SER A 32 -10.45 4.72 -2.14
C SER A 32 -9.59 5.97 -2.25
N GLU A 33 -10.17 7.15 -2.04
CA GLU A 33 -9.45 8.42 -2.02
C GLU A 33 -8.46 8.47 -0.84
N SER A 34 -8.88 8.07 0.36
CA SER A 34 -8.03 7.94 1.53
C SER A 34 -6.88 6.94 1.30
N GLN A 35 -7.12 5.78 0.71
CA GLN A 35 -6.09 4.79 0.43
C GLN A 35 -5.10 5.21 -0.66
N VAL A 36 -5.55 5.92 -1.69
CA VAL A 36 -4.67 6.48 -2.73
C VAL A 36 -3.73 7.52 -2.11
N GLN A 37 -4.26 8.39 -1.26
CA GLN A 37 -3.47 9.38 -0.54
C GLN A 37 -2.44 8.73 0.39
N VAL A 38 -2.83 7.72 1.18
CA VAL A 38 -1.91 6.95 2.02
C VAL A 38 -0.78 6.33 1.20
N ARG A 39 -1.08 5.75 0.05
CA ARG A 39 -0.07 5.14 -0.84
C ARG A 39 0.90 6.17 -1.42
N SER A 40 0.49 7.41 -1.61
CA SER A 40 1.34 8.46 -2.20
C SER A 40 2.53 8.80 -1.30
N TYR A 41 2.37 8.83 0.02
CA TYR A 41 3.48 9.06 0.95
C TYR A 41 4.16 7.79 1.45
N GLN A 42 3.59 6.63 1.19
CA GLN A 42 4.19 5.33 1.48
C GLN A 42 5.13 4.81 0.37
N THR A 43 5.20 5.47 -0.78
CA THR A 43 5.92 4.95 -1.95
C THR A 43 6.77 6.03 -2.60
N ARG A 44 8.06 5.72 -2.88
CA ARG A 44 8.97 6.56 -3.68
C ARG A 44 9.77 5.72 -4.67
N GLU A 45 10.14 6.33 -5.79
CA GLU A 45 11.03 5.74 -6.80
C GLU A 45 12.43 6.37 -6.70
N TYR A 46 13.46 5.53 -6.83
CA TYR A 46 14.86 5.91 -6.76
C TYR A 46 15.64 5.37 -7.96
N GLU A 47 16.49 6.19 -8.55
CA GLU A 47 17.41 5.78 -9.62
C GLU A 47 18.62 5.06 -9.03
N ILE A 48 18.40 3.90 -8.46
CA ILE A 48 19.37 2.98 -7.87
C ILE A 48 18.97 1.54 -8.13
N ASN A 49 19.95 0.63 -8.09
CA ASN A 49 19.65 -0.80 -8.15
C ASN A 49 19.06 -1.31 -6.82
N LYS A 50 18.37 -2.44 -6.89
CA LYS A 50 17.71 -3.06 -5.73
C LYS A 50 18.66 -3.38 -4.57
N GLN A 51 19.89 -3.79 -4.85
CA GLN A 51 20.88 -4.13 -3.82
C GLN A 51 21.27 -2.92 -2.98
N LEU A 52 21.53 -1.78 -3.64
CA LEU A 52 21.82 -0.53 -2.95
C LEU A 52 20.60 -0.07 -2.14
N ALA A 53 19.39 -0.16 -2.71
CA ALA A 53 18.17 0.17 -1.99
C ALA A 53 18.00 -0.65 -0.70
N ILE A 54 18.26 -1.96 -0.74
CA ILE A 54 18.16 -2.83 0.45
C ILE A 54 19.16 -2.39 1.53
N ARG A 55 20.42 -2.13 1.18
CA ARG A 55 21.43 -1.68 2.15
C ARG A 55 21.06 -0.35 2.78
N SER A 56 20.69 0.63 1.97
CA SER A 56 20.27 1.95 2.46
C SER A 56 19.04 1.86 3.37
N VAL A 57 18.05 1.04 3.02
CA VAL A 57 16.86 0.81 3.86
C VAL A 57 17.22 0.20 5.20
N ILE A 58 18.10 -0.80 5.23
CA ILE A 58 18.55 -1.42 6.49
C ILE A 58 19.26 -0.39 7.37
N SER A 59 20.20 0.37 6.81
CA SER A 59 20.92 1.42 7.55
C SER A 59 19.97 2.46 8.13
N VAL A 60 19.07 2.97 7.32
CA VAL A 60 18.09 3.99 7.73
C VAL A 60 17.16 3.48 8.82
N LEU A 61 16.65 2.27 8.71
CA LEU A 61 15.79 1.69 9.76
C LEU A 61 16.54 1.59 11.09
N GLN A 62 17.82 1.17 11.07
CA GLN A 62 18.67 1.12 12.26
C GLN A 62 18.93 2.53 12.85
N ASP A 63 19.22 3.51 12.00
CA ASP A 63 19.42 4.91 12.40
C ASP A 63 18.16 5.52 13.05
N LEU A 64 16.98 5.11 12.58
CA LEU A 64 15.69 5.50 13.16
C LEU A 64 15.32 4.71 14.42
N GLY A 65 16.20 3.82 14.89
CA GLY A 65 16.02 3.03 16.12
C GLY A 65 15.17 1.77 15.94
N PHE A 66 15.00 1.28 14.71
CA PHE A 66 14.41 -0.03 14.45
C PHE A 66 15.44 -1.14 14.59
N VAL A 67 15.01 -2.28 15.11
CA VAL A 67 15.76 -3.55 15.07
C VAL A 67 15.29 -4.32 13.85
N ILE A 68 16.23 -4.77 13.01
CA ILE A 68 15.89 -5.56 11.82
C ILE A 68 15.50 -6.97 12.27
N ASP A 69 14.25 -7.36 11.97
CA ASP A 69 13.75 -8.71 12.24
C ASP A 69 14.11 -9.66 11.11
N ARG A 70 13.99 -9.20 9.86
CA ARG A 70 14.27 -9.98 8.67
C ARG A 70 14.65 -9.08 7.50
N ALA A 71 15.64 -9.52 6.72
CA ALA A 71 15.98 -8.94 5.42
C ALA A 71 16.09 -10.05 4.38
N ASP A 72 15.32 -9.94 3.30
CA ASP A 72 15.27 -10.91 2.23
C ASP A 72 15.58 -10.22 0.90
N SER A 73 16.76 -10.48 0.36
CA SER A 73 17.23 -9.88 -0.90
C SER A 73 16.53 -10.45 -2.14
N LEU A 74 16.04 -11.69 -2.09
CA LEU A 74 15.33 -12.31 -3.21
C LEU A 74 13.99 -11.63 -3.44
N THR A 75 13.19 -11.54 -2.38
CA THR A 75 11.89 -10.86 -2.43
C THR A 75 12.02 -9.34 -2.42
N GLY A 76 13.16 -8.81 -1.94
CA GLY A 76 13.36 -7.38 -1.75
C GLY A 76 12.52 -6.84 -0.60
N THR A 77 12.48 -7.55 0.53
CA THR A 77 11.67 -7.18 1.69
C THR A 77 12.53 -7.07 2.93
N VAL A 78 12.36 -5.99 3.69
CA VAL A 78 12.97 -5.79 5.01
C VAL A 78 11.85 -5.53 6.01
N SER A 79 11.84 -6.30 7.11
CA SER A 79 10.93 -6.11 8.24
C SER A 79 11.72 -5.72 9.48
N ALA A 80 11.21 -4.76 10.23
CA ALA A 80 11.88 -4.22 11.41
C ALA A 80 10.87 -3.78 12.47
N THR A 81 11.29 -3.82 13.73
CA THR A 81 10.48 -3.48 14.91
C THR A 81 11.15 -2.38 15.71
N LYS A 82 10.36 -1.40 16.16
CA LYS A 82 10.77 -0.34 17.10
C LYS A 82 9.87 -0.36 18.33
N LEU A 83 10.49 -0.28 19.51
CA LEU A 83 9.80 -0.13 20.79
C LEU A 83 9.88 1.34 21.25
N ALA A 84 8.77 2.06 21.18
CA ALA A 84 8.66 3.47 21.58
C ALA A 84 7.39 3.68 22.40
N GLY A 85 7.34 3.07 23.60
CA GLY A 85 6.12 2.98 24.41
C GLY A 85 5.13 1.93 23.94
N TYR A 86 5.10 1.65 22.64
CA TYR A 86 4.37 0.58 21.98
C TYR A 86 5.24 -0.02 20.86
N LYS A 87 4.85 -1.21 20.38
CA LYS A 87 5.57 -1.91 19.32
C LYS A 87 5.11 -1.41 17.96
N ILE A 88 6.01 -0.77 17.22
CA ILE A 88 5.82 -0.41 15.81
C ILE A 88 6.53 -1.44 14.95
N GLU A 89 5.82 -2.03 14.02
CA GLU A 89 6.38 -2.91 12.99
C GLU A 89 6.37 -2.18 11.65
N MET A 90 7.51 -2.13 10.98
CA MET A 90 7.64 -1.55 9.64
C MET A 90 8.13 -2.60 8.67
N THR A 91 7.44 -2.72 7.53
CA THR A 91 7.85 -3.56 6.42
C THR A 91 8.10 -2.69 5.19
N VAL A 92 9.31 -2.78 4.66
CA VAL A 92 9.73 -2.05 3.45
C VAL A 92 9.95 -3.05 2.32
N THR A 93 9.33 -2.79 1.18
CA THR A 93 9.50 -3.60 -0.04
C THR A 93 10.20 -2.79 -1.12
N MET A 94 11.22 -3.37 -1.73
CA MET A 94 12.00 -2.81 -2.82
C MET A 94 11.77 -3.63 -4.09
N ARG A 95 11.22 -3.01 -5.12
CA ARG A 95 10.96 -3.66 -6.41
C ARG A 95 11.76 -2.98 -7.52
N GLN A 96 12.57 -3.76 -8.22
CA GLN A 96 13.27 -3.26 -9.40
C GLN A 96 12.24 -2.95 -10.50
N LYS A 97 12.37 -1.74 -11.09
CA LYS A 97 11.59 -1.26 -12.22
C LYS A 97 12.56 -0.91 -13.35
N GLY A 98 12.59 -1.75 -14.37
CA GLY A 98 13.63 -1.65 -15.41
C GLY A 98 15.03 -1.96 -14.88
N GLU A 99 16.07 -1.37 -15.48
CA GLU A 99 17.46 -1.69 -15.14
C GLU A 99 18.02 -0.82 -13.99
N THR A 100 17.58 0.41 -13.88
CA THR A 100 18.22 1.42 -13.03
C THR A 100 17.34 1.99 -11.93
N THR A 101 16.03 1.70 -11.92
CA THR A 101 15.08 2.30 -10.98
C THR A 101 14.56 1.25 -10.01
N THR A 102 14.47 1.62 -8.75
CA THR A 102 13.84 0.80 -7.70
C THR A 102 12.69 1.56 -7.05
N THR A 103 11.52 0.95 -7.00
CA THR A 103 10.38 1.43 -6.22
C THR A 103 10.50 0.94 -4.79
N VAL A 104 10.51 1.84 -3.83
CA VAL A 104 10.55 1.57 -2.39
C VAL A 104 9.18 1.89 -1.80
N ARG A 105 8.59 0.93 -1.08
CA ARG A 105 7.32 1.10 -0.39
C ARG A 105 7.45 0.69 1.07
N ALA A 106 7.08 1.59 1.98
CA ALA A 106 7.04 1.36 3.41
C ALA A 106 5.60 1.19 3.91
N ASN A 107 5.37 0.23 4.79
CA ASN A 107 4.13 0.04 5.53
C ASN A 107 4.46 -0.11 7.01
N ALA A 108 3.74 0.59 7.87
CA ALA A 108 3.92 0.52 9.31
C ALA A 108 2.60 0.14 10.01
N GLN A 109 2.71 -0.56 11.14
CA GLN A 109 1.56 -0.99 11.93
C GLN A 109 1.88 -1.04 13.43
N ILE A 110 0.84 -0.93 14.24
CA ILE A 110 0.85 -1.19 15.69
C ILE A 110 -0.13 -2.33 15.95
N GLY A 111 0.39 -3.50 16.31
CA GLY A 111 -0.41 -4.72 16.39
C GLY A 111 -1.04 -5.04 15.04
N ILE A 112 -2.37 -5.02 14.95
CA ILE A 112 -3.12 -5.29 13.69
C ILE A 112 -3.57 -4.01 12.97
N ARG A 113 -3.29 -2.82 13.53
CA ARG A 113 -3.74 -1.54 12.97
C ARG A 113 -2.64 -0.93 12.12
N ALA A 114 -2.93 -0.70 10.85
CA ALA A 114 -2.05 0.06 9.96
C ALA A 114 -1.93 1.51 10.45
N ILE A 115 -0.73 2.06 10.40
CA ILE A 115 -0.46 3.48 10.62
C ILE A 115 -0.73 4.19 9.30
N THR A 116 -1.62 5.17 9.33
CA THR A 116 -1.99 5.97 8.16
C THR A 116 -1.47 7.41 8.25
N GLU A 117 -0.95 7.81 9.40
CA GLU A 117 -0.35 9.12 9.62
C GLU A 117 0.93 9.28 8.80
N PRO A 118 1.12 10.41 8.10
CA PRO A 118 2.24 10.59 7.17
C PRO A 118 3.61 10.74 7.84
N GLU A 119 3.68 11.15 9.11
CA GLU A 119 4.93 11.53 9.79
C GLU A 119 5.97 10.42 9.80
N ILE A 120 5.58 9.19 10.17
CA ILE A 120 6.50 8.06 10.24
C ILE A 120 7.10 7.71 8.87
N TYR A 121 6.33 7.89 7.81
CA TYR A 121 6.77 7.66 6.43
C TYR A 121 7.66 8.80 5.94
N GLN A 122 7.34 10.04 6.30
CA GLN A 122 8.16 11.21 5.96
C GLN A 122 9.54 11.11 6.59
N ASP A 123 9.64 10.79 7.88
CA ASP A 123 10.92 10.62 8.59
C ASP A 123 11.76 9.50 7.94
N PHE A 124 11.13 8.38 7.59
CA PHE A 124 11.79 7.29 6.90
C PHE A 124 12.32 7.70 5.53
N PHE A 125 11.48 8.33 4.70
CA PHE A 125 11.88 8.70 3.34
C PHE A 125 12.87 9.87 3.29
N ILE A 126 12.79 10.84 4.20
CA ILE A 126 13.79 11.91 4.33
C ILE A 126 15.16 11.31 4.67
N SER A 127 15.20 10.38 5.62
CA SER A 127 16.44 9.69 6.00
C SER A 127 16.97 8.82 4.85
N LEU A 128 16.09 8.16 4.09
CA LEU A 128 16.46 7.35 2.94
C LEU A 128 17.01 8.19 1.79
N ASP A 129 16.39 9.34 1.50
CA ASP A 129 16.87 10.30 0.50
C ASP A 129 18.31 10.74 0.82
N LYS A 130 18.57 11.08 2.09
CA LYS A 130 19.90 11.47 2.56
C LYS A 130 20.92 10.33 2.45
N SER A 131 20.56 9.12 2.86
CA SER A 131 21.42 7.94 2.78
C SER A 131 21.81 7.61 1.34
N ILE A 132 20.84 7.58 0.42
CA ILE A 132 21.07 7.31 -1.00
C ILE A 132 21.93 8.41 -1.63
N PHE A 133 21.70 9.68 -1.29
CA PHE A 133 22.50 10.78 -1.79
C PHE A 133 23.98 10.63 -1.38
N LEU A 134 24.26 10.28 -0.14
CA LEU A 134 25.62 10.06 0.35
C LEU A 134 26.28 8.87 -0.35
N GLU A 135 25.59 7.75 -0.51
CA GLU A 135 26.10 6.55 -1.17
C GLU A 135 26.42 6.75 -2.68
N LYS A 136 25.67 7.64 -3.35
CA LYS A 136 25.93 7.98 -4.76
C LYS A 136 27.16 8.89 -4.95
N ASN A 137 27.57 9.61 -3.92
CA ASN A 137 28.65 10.61 -4.00
C ASN A 137 29.93 10.17 -3.28
N LEU A 138 30.00 8.92 -2.80
CA LEU A 138 31.20 8.27 -2.30
C LEU A 138 31.87 7.45 -3.41
#